data_1e94a60d7b6e7da3e70ba176ca6d9ea6
#
_entry.id   1e94a60d7b6e7da3e70ba176ca6d9ea6
#
_cell.length_a   1.000
_cell.length_b   1.000
_cell.length_c   1.000
_cell.angle_alpha   90.00
_cell.angle_beta   90.00
_cell.angle_gamma   90.00
#
_symmetry.space_group_name_H-M   'P 1'
#
loop_
_entity.id
_entity.type
_entity.pdbx_description
1 polymer ?
#
loop_
_entity_poly.entity_id
_entity_poly.type
_entity_poly.pdbx_seq_one_letter_code
_entity_poly.pdbx_strand_id
1 'polypeptide(L)'
;AVGFSSGGFSAEYGDKMSSVLDIIYKHPEAFEGSVSASFLGATASVGQSTKKFSQLHGVRYKTNSTLLSSLDTKGEYEPSFFDYQTYLTYKFAPKWEASLLGNISINNYKFTPHERNTSFGTATDAKQFKVYFDGYEKDKFETYFGAFSLNFFPDKYTQWALMTSAFVTNELVTYDIAGQYWLDDLANGEDGESTENKGALGVGTYHEHARNRLRASVVATSLKGATKLGQNELKWGLTHQYEKIHDRVREWEMRDSAGYSLPHTGQSVEMIYNLFSRQDMESHRLSAYLQDTYRLRTLWGRFIFTGGLRASYWGFNKETLVSPRASISFIPAANEQITTRLAGGLYYQAPFYKELRDTVCDAANNYVVQLNRNIKSQRSIHVVLGGDYSFRALDRPFKFTAELYYKKLDHLIPYEVDNLRVWYSGQNEAKGYAAGLDMKLFGQFVPGVDSWLTFSLMKTQEEINGVKLPRPTDQRYSVGLYFQDYVPRFPKYKFSLRAIFADGLPVGSPRKGRQAGYFRAPAYKRVDIGASRILVGGEDKLLQKGVLRHLKSVWIGIDVFNLLDISNVNSYYWVTDITNAQYAVPNYLTRRQINLRLSIDF
;
A
#
# COMPACT_ATOMS: atom_id res chain seq x y z
N ALA A 1 -2.80 1.26 -19.35
CA ALA A 1 -3.78 2.08 -18.60
C ALA A 1 -3.89 1.57 -17.16
N VAL A 2 -4.26 2.45 -16.26
CA VAL A 2 -4.50 2.11 -14.85
C VAL A 2 -5.90 2.60 -14.49
N GLY A 3 -6.77 1.68 -14.09
CA GLY A 3 -8.09 1.93 -13.56
C GLY A 3 -8.09 1.81 -12.04
N PHE A 4 -8.66 2.76 -11.33
CA PHE A 4 -8.82 2.71 -9.88
C PHE A 4 -10.30 2.91 -9.52
N SER A 5 -10.81 2.08 -8.62
CA SER A 5 -12.15 2.21 -8.06
C SER A 5 -12.08 2.14 -6.54
N SER A 6 -12.53 3.19 -5.86
CA SER A 6 -12.54 3.31 -4.40
C SER A 6 -13.70 2.56 -3.74
N GLY A 7 -14.72 2.15 -4.54
CA GLY A 7 -15.90 1.41 -4.11
C GLY A 7 -16.89 1.24 -5.25
N GLY A 8 -17.98 0.51 -5.03
CA GLY A 8 -19.01 0.31 -6.04
C GLY A 8 -18.54 -0.46 -7.29
N PHE A 9 -17.44 -1.19 -7.21
CA PHE A 9 -16.86 -1.92 -8.36
C PHE A 9 -17.68 -3.15 -8.75
N SER A 10 -17.55 -3.53 -10.03
CA SER A 10 -18.36 -4.56 -10.69
C SER A 10 -18.17 -5.98 -10.11
N ALA A 11 -19.07 -6.92 -10.46
CA ALA A 11 -19.03 -8.31 -9.99
C ALA A 11 -17.83 -9.10 -10.51
N GLU A 12 -17.17 -8.63 -11.56
CA GLU A 12 -15.92 -9.19 -12.09
C GLU A 12 -14.80 -9.26 -11.04
N TYR A 13 -14.74 -8.27 -10.14
CA TYR A 13 -13.73 -8.20 -9.08
C TYR A 13 -14.25 -8.80 -7.79
N GLY A 14 -13.56 -9.80 -7.27
CA GLY A 14 -13.92 -10.50 -6.03
C GLY A 14 -12.85 -10.41 -4.97
N ASP A 15 -13.19 -10.87 -3.77
CA ASP A 15 -12.29 -10.98 -2.62
C ASP A 15 -11.62 -9.64 -2.24
N LYS A 16 -12.38 -8.56 -2.37
CA LYS A 16 -12.01 -7.19 -2.04
C LYS A 16 -13.19 -6.46 -1.43
N MET A 17 -12.95 -5.69 -0.38
CA MET A 17 -13.98 -4.87 0.27
C MET A 17 -13.61 -3.37 0.37
N SER A 18 -12.43 -2.97 -0.10
CA SER A 18 -12.02 -1.56 -0.04
C SER A 18 -11.99 -0.91 -1.42
N SER A 19 -11.09 -1.37 -2.30
CA SER A 19 -10.84 -0.78 -3.61
C SER A 19 -10.27 -1.81 -4.58
N VAL A 20 -10.26 -1.46 -5.87
CA VAL A 20 -9.67 -2.25 -6.95
C VAL A 20 -8.74 -1.35 -7.77
N LEU A 21 -7.55 -1.87 -8.07
CA LEU A 21 -6.61 -1.31 -9.03
C LEU A 21 -6.51 -2.29 -10.21
N ASP A 22 -6.97 -1.86 -11.38
CA ASP A 22 -6.91 -2.62 -12.62
C ASP A 22 -5.80 -2.07 -13.52
N ILE A 23 -4.85 -2.91 -13.92
CA ILE A 23 -3.67 -2.53 -14.67
C ILE A 23 -3.69 -3.22 -16.02
N ILE A 24 -3.77 -2.42 -17.08
CA ILE A 24 -3.69 -2.88 -18.46
C ILE A 24 -2.33 -2.47 -19.02
N TYR A 25 -1.51 -3.46 -19.37
CA TYR A 25 -0.21 -3.22 -19.99
C TYR A 25 -0.39 -2.60 -21.37
N LYS A 26 0.54 -1.69 -21.72
CA LYS A 26 0.57 -1.13 -23.07
C LYS A 26 1.11 -2.15 -24.09
N HIS A 27 0.69 -2.01 -25.32
CA HIS A 27 1.34 -2.66 -26.46
C HIS A 27 2.21 -1.61 -27.14
N PRO A 28 3.54 -1.79 -27.20
CA PRO A 28 4.42 -0.89 -27.95
C PRO A 28 4.01 -0.87 -29.42
N GLU A 29 4.04 0.30 -30.08
CA GLU A 29 3.77 0.40 -31.52
C GLU A 29 5.04 0.23 -32.35
N ALA A 30 6.17 0.63 -31.79
CA ALA A 30 7.49 0.53 -32.39
C ALA A 30 8.52 0.13 -31.30
N PHE A 31 9.79 0.07 -31.65
CA PHE A 31 10.84 -0.03 -30.65
C PHE A 31 10.84 1.22 -29.76
N GLU A 32 10.77 1.01 -28.47
CA GLU A 32 10.86 2.05 -27.45
C GLU A 32 11.67 1.55 -26.26
N GLY A 33 12.39 2.44 -25.63
CA GLY A 33 13.16 2.12 -24.45
C GLY A 33 13.32 3.33 -23.55
N SER A 34 13.52 3.08 -22.27
CA SER A 34 13.91 4.13 -21.33
C SER A 34 14.88 3.58 -20.29
N VAL A 35 15.85 4.39 -19.91
CA VAL A 35 16.75 4.13 -18.81
C VAL A 35 16.77 5.35 -17.91
N SER A 36 16.63 5.16 -16.60
CA SER A 36 16.74 6.22 -15.62
C SER A 36 17.62 5.75 -14.48
N ALA A 37 18.58 6.59 -14.09
CA ALA A 37 19.47 6.36 -12.95
C ALA A 37 19.42 7.56 -12.00
N SER A 38 19.48 7.30 -10.70
CA SER A 38 19.48 8.31 -9.64
C SER A 38 20.16 7.77 -8.39
N PHE A 39 20.38 8.61 -7.39
CA PHE A 39 20.86 8.16 -6.08
C PHE A 39 19.91 7.17 -5.38
N LEU A 40 18.64 7.14 -5.77
CA LEU A 40 17.64 6.19 -5.26
C LEU A 40 17.58 4.87 -6.05
N GLY A 41 18.47 4.68 -7.06
CA GLY A 41 18.53 3.47 -7.86
C GLY A 41 18.37 3.72 -9.35
N ALA A 42 18.11 2.65 -10.08
CA ALA A 42 18.00 2.66 -11.54
C ALA A 42 16.76 1.89 -12.04
N THR A 43 16.26 2.32 -13.20
CA THR A 43 15.19 1.62 -13.91
C THR A 43 15.55 1.54 -15.39
N ALA A 44 15.19 0.44 -16.03
CA ALA A 44 15.26 0.33 -17.48
C ALA A 44 14.00 -0.38 -17.99
N SER A 45 13.52 0.04 -19.15
CA SER A 45 12.43 -0.64 -19.84
C SER A 45 12.68 -0.66 -21.34
N VAL A 46 12.21 -1.72 -21.99
CA VAL A 46 12.26 -1.88 -23.43
C VAL A 46 10.96 -2.51 -23.91
N GLY A 47 10.45 -2.00 -24.99
CA GLY A 47 9.27 -2.50 -25.69
C GLY A 47 9.48 -2.57 -27.19
N GLN A 48 8.94 -3.60 -27.80
CA GLN A 48 8.96 -3.77 -29.25
C GLN A 48 7.72 -4.52 -29.70
N SER A 49 7.23 -4.18 -30.88
CA SER A 49 6.10 -4.87 -31.49
C SER A 49 6.35 -5.15 -32.96
N THR A 50 5.86 -6.28 -33.42
CA THR A 50 5.70 -6.65 -34.80
C THR A 50 4.22 -6.89 -35.08
N LYS A 51 3.83 -7.22 -36.33
CA LYS A 51 2.43 -7.51 -36.67
C LYS A 51 1.79 -8.64 -35.84
N LYS A 52 2.58 -9.59 -35.34
CA LYS A 52 2.07 -10.75 -34.59
C LYS A 52 2.59 -10.87 -33.18
N PHE A 53 3.73 -10.27 -32.87
CA PHE A 53 4.40 -10.44 -31.58
C PHE A 53 4.69 -9.08 -30.95
N SER A 54 4.36 -8.93 -29.68
CA SER A 54 4.69 -7.75 -28.87
C SER A 54 5.39 -8.19 -27.59
N GLN A 55 6.40 -7.45 -27.19
CA GLN A 55 7.13 -7.68 -25.95
C GLN A 55 7.36 -6.37 -25.21
N LEU A 56 7.28 -6.44 -23.91
CA LEU A 56 7.58 -5.36 -22.97
C LEU A 56 8.34 -5.92 -21.78
N HIS A 57 9.49 -5.35 -21.50
CA HIS A 57 10.32 -5.73 -20.37
C HIS A 57 10.63 -4.51 -19.53
N GLY A 58 10.72 -4.69 -18.22
CA GLY A 58 11.10 -3.65 -17.28
C GLY A 58 11.92 -4.21 -16.15
N VAL A 59 12.99 -3.53 -15.78
CA VAL A 59 13.80 -3.83 -14.61
C VAL A 59 13.90 -2.60 -13.75
N ARG A 60 13.83 -2.78 -12.43
CA ARG A 60 13.98 -1.72 -11.45
C ARG A 60 14.82 -2.20 -10.28
N TYR A 61 15.80 -1.42 -9.93
CA TYR A 61 16.53 -1.54 -8.68
C TYR A 61 16.40 -0.24 -7.90
N LYS A 62 16.01 -0.32 -6.64
CA LYS A 62 15.92 0.83 -5.74
C LYS A 62 16.62 0.56 -4.43
N THR A 63 17.28 1.58 -3.90
CA THR A 63 17.90 1.59 -2.57
C THR A 63 17.89 3.00 -2.01
N ASN A 64 17.81 3.14 -0.71
CA ASN A 64 17.93 4.41 -0.01
C ASN A 64 19.28 4.54 0.70
N SER A 65 20.14 3.52 0.67
CA SER A 65 21.38 3.48 1.46
C SER A 65 22.31 4.67 1.19
N THR A 66 22.43 5.10 -0.06
CA THR A 66 23.29 6.23 -0.45
C THR A 66 22.81 7.56 0.13
N LEU A 67 21.49 7.79 0.21
CA LEU A 67 20.94 9.02 0.77
C LEU A 67 20.89 8.98 2.30
N LEU A 68 20.60 7.82 2.89
CA LEU A 68 20.52 7.64 4.34
C LEU A 68 21.89 7.74 5.00
N SER A 69 22.96 7.27 4.37
CA SER A 69 24.33 7.38 4.88
C SER A 69 24.88 8.80 4.91
N SER A 70 24.25 9.74 4.20
CA SER A 70 24.66 11.16 4.16
C SER A 70 23.99 12.03 5.21
N LEU A 71 23.07 11.48 6.02
CA LEU A 71 22.37 12.18 7.08
C LEU A 71 23.15 12.08 8.41
N ASP A 72 23.01 13.09 9.28
CA ASP A 72 23.58 13.11 10.63
C ASP A 72 23.06 11.95 11.51
N THR A 73 21.85 11.50 11.28
CA THR A 73 21.35 10.21 11.77
C THR A 73 21.83 9.13 10.82
N LYS A 74 22.91 8.44 11.17
CA LYS A 74 23.43 7.30 10.42
C LYS A 74 22.30 6.35 10.08
N GLY A 75 22.14 6.06 8.79
CA GLY A 75 20.99 5.30 8.28
C GLY A 75 20.93 3.90 8.85
N GLU A 76 20.02 3.72 9.78
CA GLU A 76 19.76 2.44 10.42
C GLU A 76 19.08 1.46 9.47
N TYR A 77 18.45 1.99 8.42
CA TYR A 77 17.63 1.22 7.47
C TYR A 77 18.27 1.16 6.10
N GLU A 78 18.52 -0.05 5.63
CA GLU A 78 19.10 -0.31 4.31
C GLU A 78 18.11 -1.14 3.45
N PRO A 79 16.99 -0.54 2.98
CA PRO A 79 16.09 -1.24 2.08
C PRO A 79 16.67 -1.31 0.67
N SER A 80 16.53 -2.45 0.03
CA SER A 80 16.81 -2.62 -1.39
C SER A 80 15.70 -3.42 -2.07
N PHE A 81 15.31 -2.99 -3.27
CA PHE A 81 14.23 -3.57 -4.04
C PHE A 81 14.74 -3.87 -5.44
N PHE A 82 14.55 -5.11 -5.89
CA PHE A 82 14.78 -5.53 -7.25
C PHE A 82 13.49 -6.07 -7.83
N ASP A 83 13.06 -5.52 -8.96
CA ASP A 83 11.90 -5.99 -9.70
C ASP A 83 12.25 -6.21 -11.16
N TYR A 84 11.81 -7.33 -11.72
CA TYR A 84 11.81 -7.58 -13.15
C TYR A 84 10.40 -7.96 -13.58
N GLN A 85 9.91 -7.33 -14.65
CA GLN A 85 8.62 -7.63 -15.25
C GLN A 85 8.79 -7.88 -16.75
N THR A 86 8.00 -8.81 -17.27
CA THR A 86 7.92 -9.10 -18.71
C THR A 86 6.48 -9.33 -19.10
N TYR A 87 6.07 -8.76 -20.24
CA TYR A 87 4.78 -9.02 -20.84
C TYR A 87 4.95 -9.29 -22.33
N LEU A 88 4.55 -10.49 -22.74
CA LEU A 88 4.67 -10.98 -24.10
C LEU A 88 3.28 -11.27 -24.64
N THR A 89 3.00 -10.89 -25.90
CA THR A 89 1.76 -11.26 -26.58
C THR A 89 2.09 -11.80 -27.97
N TYR A 90 1.37 -12.84 -28.39
CA TYR A 90 1.55 -13.48 -29.67
C TYR A 90 0.23 -13.84 -30.33
N LYS A 91 -0.06 -13.20 -31.48
CA LYS A 91 -1.21 -13.49 -32.34
C LYS A 91 -0.85 -14.60 -33.32
N PHE A 92 -1.03 -15.85 -32.92
CA PHE A 92 -0.67 -16.99 -33.76
C PHE A 92 -1.71 -17.32 -34.83
N ALA A 93 -2.97 -16.87 -34.65
CA ALA A 93 -4.03 -16.96 -35.64
C ALA A 93 -4.94 -15.70 -35.59
N PRO A 94 -5.76 -15.43 -36.63
CA PRO A 94 -6.59 -14.22 -36.68
C PRO A 94 -7.55 -14.04 -35.49
N LYS A 95 -7.97 -15.15 -34.88
CA LYS A 95 -8.92 -15.17 -33.76
C LYS A 95 -8.27 -15.57 -32.42
N TRP A 96 -6.97 -15.81 -32.38
CA TRP A 96 -6.28 -16.34 -31.23
C TRP A 96 -5.06 -15.51 -30.87
N GLU A 97 -4.99 -15.15 -29.59
CA GLU A 97 -3.86 -14.46 -29.01
C GLU A 97 -3.44 -15.15 -27.71
N ALA A 98 -2.17 -15.44 -27.58
CA ALA A 98 -1.58 -15.90 -26.32
C ALA A 98 -0.82 -14.76 -25.67
N SER A 99 -0.86 -14.65 -24.34
CA SER A 99 -0.04 -13.71 -23.59
C SER A 99 0.62 -14.37 -22.39
N LEU A 100 1.81 -13.88 -22.05
CA LEU A 100 2.59 -14.30 -20.89
C LEU A 100 3.02 -13.07 -20.10
N LEU A 101 2.64 -13.02 -18.83
CA LEU A 101 3.09 -12.03 -17.86
C LEU A 101 3.99 -12.70 -16.85
N GLY A 102 5.18 -12.17 -16.62
CA GLY A 102 6.11 -12.62 -15.60
C GLY A 102 6.54 -11.47 -14.70
N ASN A 103 6.71 -11.76 -13.41
CA ASN A 103 7.23 -10.81 -12.44
C ASN A 103 8.14 -11.52 -11.43
N ILE A 104 9.29 -10.91 -11.15
CA ILE A 104 10.18 -11.30 -10.07
C ILE A 104 10.36 -10.06 -9.19
N SER A 105 10.08 -10.18 -7.91
CA SER A 105 10.29 -9.11 -6.94
C SER A 105 11.08 -9.63 -5.76
N ILE A 106 12.20 -8.98 -5.45
CA ILE A 106 13.07 -9.31 -4.31
C ILE A 106 13.27 -8.05 -3.50
N ASN A 107 12.76 -8.07 -2.27
CA ASN A 107 12.86 -6.97 -1.33
C ASN A 107 13.71 -7.43 -0.15
N ASN A 108 14.80 -6.74 0.09
CA ASN A 108 15.64 -6.94 1.26
C ASN A 108 15.54 -5.70 2.15
N TYR A 109 15.43 -5.95 3.42
CA TYR A 109 15.42 -4.94 4.45
C TYR A 109 16.46 -5.32 5.49
N LYS A 110 17.38 -4.41 5.75
CA LYS A 110 18.36 -4.57 6.82
C LYS A 110 18.21 -3.38 7.74
N PHE A 111 18.13 -3.64 9.02
CA PHE A 111 18.11 -2.66 10.07
C PHE A 111 19.23 -2.97 11.05
N THR A 112 20.07 -1.99 11.31
CA THR A 112 21.12 -2.05 12.34
C THR A 112 20.88 -0.88 13.28
N PRO A 113 20.30 -1.13 14.45
CA PRO A 113 19.97 -0.07 15.38
C PRO A 113 21.24 0.62 15.89
N HIS A 114 21.14 1.93 16.05
CA HIS A 114 22.18 2.75 16.65
C HIS A 114 21.66 3.45 17.90
N GLU A 115 22.57 3.91 18.73
CA GLU A 115 22.24 4.70 19.89
C GLU A 115 21.33 5.87 19.51
N ARG A 116 20.28 6.06 20.32
CA ARG A 116 19.34 7.17 20.16
C ARG A 116 19.26 7.99 21.43
N ASN A 117 19.15 9.29 21.21
CA ASN A 117 18.83 10.24 22.25
C ASN A 117 17.70 11.13 21.71
N THR A 118 16.50 10.95 22.22
CA THR A 118 15.30 11.63 21.74
C THR A 118 14.65 12.38 22.88
N SER A 119 14.46 13.69 22.71
CA SER A 119 13.65 14.51 23.64
C SER A 119 12.23 14.59 23.14
N PHE A 120 11.25 14.45 24.01
CA PHE A 120 9.82 14.46 23.68
C PHE A 120 9.01 15.00 24.88
N GLY A 121 7.73 15.33 24.63
CA GLY A 121 6.82 15.88 25.63
C GLY A 121 6.43 17.32 25.35
N THR A 122 6.01 18.04 26.38
CA THR A 122 5.60 19.46 26.33
C THR A 122 6.69 20.35 26.92
N ALA A 123 6.54 21.67 26.79
CA ALA A 123 7.49 22.62 27.38
C ALA A 123 7.57 22.53 28.94
N THR A 124 6.52 22.04 29.57
CA THR A 124 6.43 21.88 31.05
C THR A 124 6.70 20.46 31.52
N ASP A 125 6.67 19.47 30.63
CA ASP A 125 6.89 18.05 30.93
C ASP A 125 7.67 17.42 29.76
N ALA A 126 8.94 17.81 29.66
CA ALA A 126 9.86 17.29 28.66
C ALA A 126 10.69 16.14 29.23
N LYS A 127 10.82 15.08 28.44
CA LYS A 127 11.55 13.87 28.81
C LYS A 127 12.64 13.57 27.79
N GLN A 128 13.70 12.95 28.26
CA GLN A 128 14.80 12.45 27.44
C GLN A 128 14.82 10.93 27.48
N PHE A 129 14.79 10.34 26.31
CA PHE A 129 14.93 8.90 26.12
C PHE A 129 16.27 8.60 25.46
N LYS A 130 17.13 7.89 26.17
CA LYS A 130 18.37 7.33 25.64
C LYS A 130 18.24 5.83 25.49
N VAL A 131 18.69 5.29 24.37
CA VAL A 131 18.75 3.84 24.18
C VAL A 131 20.05 3.46 23.48
N TYR A 132 20.69 2.43 24.01
CA TYR A 132 21.84 1.76 23.40
C TYR A 132 21.36 0.44 22.85
N PHE A 133 21.62 0.22 21.57
CA PHE A 133 21.23 -0.99 20.88
C PHE A 133 22.44 -1.83 20.50
N ASP A 134 22.20 -3.15 20.45
CA ASP A 134 23.09 -4.11 19.82
C ASP A 134 22.24 -5.10 19.00
N GLY A 135 22.83 -5.60 17.92
CA GLY A 135 22.17 -6.59 17.08
C GLY A 135 21.75 -6.09 15.70
N TYR A 136 20.81 -6.81 15.09
CA TYR A 136 20.36 -6.53 13.72
C TYR A 136 19.00 -7.14 13.42
N GLU A 137 18.34 -6.60 12.40
CA GLU A 137 17.20 -7.20 11.72
C GLU A 137 17.51 -7.36 10.23
N LYS A 138 17.14 -8.51 9.66
CA LYS A 138 17.24 -8.79 8.23
C LYS A 138 15.96 -9.48 7.78
N ASP A 139 15.24 -8.81 6.90
CA ASP A 139 14.03 -9.34 6.29
C ASP A 139 14.23 -9.49 4.80
N LYS A 140 13.71 -10.58 4.27
CA LYS A 140 13.73 -10.87 2.84
C LYS A 140 12.36 -11.33 2.37
N PHE A 141 11.85 -10.63 1.37
CA PHE A 141 10.59 -10.97 0.72
C PHE A 141 10.84 -11.22 -0.75
N GLU A 142 10.59 -12.42 -1.20
CA GLU A 142 10.75 -12.84 -2.59
C GLU A 142 9.40 -13.23 -3.15
N THR A 143 9.04 -12.70 -4.32
CA THR A 143 7.84 -13.08 -5.04
C THR A 143 8.17 -13.40 -6.48
N TYR A 144 7.76 -14.56 -6.92
CA TYR A 144 7.84 -15.04 -8.29
C TYR A 144 6.42 -15.24 -8.80
N PHE A 145 6.06 -14.53 -9.85
CA PHE A 145 4.73 -14.58 -10.44
C PHE A 145 4.80 -14.86 -11.93
N GLY A 146 3.91 -15.71 -12.41
CA GLY A 146 3.69 -15.96 -13.83
C GLY A 146 2.21 -16.10 -14.14
N ALA A 147 1.76 -15.55 -15.27
CA ALA A 147 0.42 -15.75 -15.78
C ALA A 147 0.46 -15.98 -17.29
N PHE A 148 -0.18 -17.05 -17.72
CA PHE A 148 -0.42 -17.35 -19.12
C PHE A 148 -1.90 -17.13 -19.43
N SER A 149 -2.19 -16.45 -20.54
CA SER A 149 -3.55 -16.22 -20.99
C SER A 149 -3.71 -16.60 -22.45
N LEU A 150 -4.78 -17.30 -22.76
CA LEU A 150 -5.20 -17.65 -24.10
C LEU A 150 -6.52 -16.95 -24.40
N ASN A 151 -6.50 -16.00 -25.33
CA ASN A 151 -7.65 -15.21 -25.72
C ASN A 151 -8.19 -15.73 -27.08
N PHE A 152 -9.50 -15.91 -27.15
CA PHE A 152 -10.22 -16.31 -28.35
C PHE A 152 -11.27 -15.27 -28.72
N PHE A 153 -11.22 -14.77 -29.95
CA PHE A 153 -12.13 -13.77 -30.52
C PHE A 153 -12.92 -14.42 -31.66
N PRO A 154 -14.04 -15.14 -31.36
CA PRO A 154 -14.84 -15.79 -32.42
C PRO A 154 -15.36 -14.78 -33.43
N ASP A 155 -15.73 -13.59 -32.96
CA ASP A 155 -16.19 -12.44 -33.72
C ASP A 155 -15.77 -11.12 -33.06
N LYS A 156 -16.14 -9.97 -33.65
CA LYS A 156 -15.79 -8.63 -33.14
C LYS A 156 -16.50 -8.22 -31.85
N TYR A 157 -17.49 -8.97 -31.41
CA TYR A 157 -18.33 -8.67 -30.24
C TYR A 157 -18.07 -9.60 -29.07
N THR A 158 -17.43 -10.74 -29.34
CA THR A 158 -17.25 -11.81 -28.34
C THR A 158 -15.77 -12.06 -28.08
N GLN A 159 -15.42 -12.14 -26.82
CA GLN A 159 -14.09 -12.52 -26.35
C GLN A 159 -14.21 -13.57 -25.25
N TRP A 160 -13.40 -14.63 -25.33
CA TRP A 160 -13.19 -15.58 -24.27
C TRP A 160 -11.71 -15.60 -23.89
N ALA A 161 -11.45 -15.78 -22.61
CA ALA A 161 -10.09 -15.83 -22.10
C ALA A 161 -9.95 -16.98 -21.09
N LEU A 162 -9.01 -17.87 -21.35
CA LEU A 162 -8.53 -18.85 -20.37
C LEU A 162 -7.20 -18.33 -19.82
N MET A 163 -7.14 -18.11 -18.52
CA MET A 163 -5.95 -17.60 -17.84
C MET A 163 -5.56 -18.53 -16.70
N THR A 164 -4.30 -18.90 -16.66
CA THR A 164 -3.71 -19.61 -15.52
C THR A 164 -2.57 -18.78 -14.98
N SER A 165 -2.59 -18.50 -13.69
CA SER A 165 -1.53 -17.77 -12.99
C SER A 165 -1.02 -18.57 -11.81
N ALA A 166 0.25 -18.41 -11.51
CA ALA A 166 0.88 -18.97 -10.32
C ALA A 166 1.78 -17.93 -9.68
N PHE A 167 1.78 -17.86 -8.36
CA PHE A 167 2.82 -17.15 -7.64
C PHE A 167 3.33 -17.95 -6.44
N VAL A 168 4.59 -17.70 -6.13
CA VAL A 168 5.24 -18.20 -4.92
C VAL A 168 5.85 -17.00 -4.21
N THR A 169 5.53 -16.83 -2.94
CA THR A 169 6.19 -15.84 -2.09
C THR A 169 6.92 -16.56 -0.96
N ASN A 170 8.14 -16.07 -0.66
CA ASN A 170 8.92 -16.49 0.49
C ASN A 170 9.16 -15.26 1.37
N GLU A 171 8.77 -15.33 2.62
CA GLU A 171 9.05 -14.31 3.62
C GLU A 171 10.03 -14.89 4.65
N LEU A 172 11.13 -14.20 4.87
CA LEU A 172 12.09 -14.49 5.93
C LEU A 172 12.22 -13.25 6.80
N VAL A 173 11.86 -13.37 8.07
CA VAL A 173 12.01 -12.32 9.08
C VAL A 173 12.97 -12.81 10.13
N THR A 174 14.08 -12.11 10.30
CA THR A 174 15.16 -12.52 11.18
C THR A 174 15.66 -11.32 11.96
N TYR A 175 15.54 -11.33 13.26
CA TYR A 175 16.15 -10.31 14.11
C TYR A 175 16.70 -10.90 15.40
N ASP A 176 17.74 -10.26 15.90
CA ASP A 176 18.30 -10.34 17.23
C ASP A 176 18.63 -8.91 17.63
N ILE A 177 17.84 -8.32 18.51
CA ILE A 177 18.00 -6.93 18.93
C ILE A 177 17.97 -6.88 20.46
N ALA A 178 19.07 -6.45 21.04
CA ALA A 178 19.15 -6.12 22.46
C ALA A 178 19.17 -4.60 22.62
N GLY A 179 18.50 -4.09 23.63
CA GLY A 179 18.48 -2.67 23.93
C GLY A 179 18.55 -2.41 25.43
N GLN A 180 19.29 -1.37 25.80
CA GLN A 180 19.27 -0.80 27.15
C GLN A 180 18.79 0.62 27.04
N TYR A 181 17.78 0.99 27.82
CA TYR A 181 17.22 2.33 27.76
C TYR A 181 17.18 3.03 29.12
N TRP A 182 17.24 4.35 29.04
CA TRP A 182 17.04 5.28 30.16
C TRP A 182 16.02 6.31 29.76
N LEU A 183 15.10 6.58 30.68
CA LEU A 183 14.11 7.63 30.57
C LEU A 183 14.35 8.63 31.71
N ASP A 184 14.66 9.87 31.36
CA ASP A 184 14.97 10.95 32.30
C ASP A 184 14.02 12.14 32.09
N ASP A 185 13.76 12.93 33.17
CA ASP A 185 13.15 14.24 33.04
C ASP A 185 14.15 15.26 32.50
N LEU A 186 13.78 15.99 31.47
CA LEU A 186 14.47 17.21 31.08
C LEU A 186 14.03 18.32 32.01
N ALA A 187 14.76 18.55 33.11
CA ALA A 187 14.50 19.69 33.98
C ALA A 187 14.72 20.98 33.19
N ASN A 188 13.69 21.81 33.09
CA ASN A 188 13.83 23.21 32.70
C ASN A 188 14.54 23.93 33.86
N GLY A 189 15.87 23.88 33.87
CA GLY A 189 16.66 24.69 34.77
C GLY A 189 16.62 26.15 34.32
N GLU A 190 15.94 27.00 35.03
CA GLU A 190 16.05 28.46 34.90
C GLU A 190 17.43 28.99 35.30
N ASP A 191 18.27 28.17 35.93
CA ASP A 191 19.64 28.53 36.30
C ASP A 191 20.59 27.45 35.78
N GLY A 192 21.61 27.86 35.05
CA GLY A 192 22.60 27.05 34.35
C GLY A 192 23.51 26.17 35.22
N GLU A 193 23.02 25.64 36.32
CA GLU A 193 23.64 24.57 37.06
C GLU A 193 23.07 23.22 36.61
N SER A 194 23.94 22.39 36.07
CA SER A 194 23.71 20.97 35.83
C SER A 194 23.26 20.32 37.13
N THR A 195 21.95 20.12 37.30
CA THR A 195 21.42 19.29 38.37
C THR A 195 21.76 17.83 38.06
N GLU A 196 22.96 17.41 38.47
CA GLU A 196 23.29 16.02 38.67
C GLU A 196 22.24 15.44 39.67
N ASN A 197 21.62 14.31 39.23
CA ASN A 197 20.86 13.39 40.07
C ASN A 197 19.42 13.73 40.45
N LYS A 198 18.55 14.00 39.46
CA LYS A 198 17.20 13.40 39.59
C LYS A 198 17.30 11.99 38.97
N GLY A 199 17.08 10.96 39.78
CA GLY A 199 17.22 9.57 39.36
C GLY A 199 16.42 9.26 38.11
N ALA A 200 16.90 8.33 37.30
CA ALA A 200 16.23 7.91 36.08
C ALA A 200 14.77 7.54 36.36
N LEU A 201 13.83 8.08 35.57
CA LEU A 201 12.41 7.76 35.65
C LEU A 201 12.12 6.31 35.25
N GLY A 202 12.97 5.76 34.40
CA GLY A 202 12.87 4.39 33.94
C GLY A 202 14.18 3.89 33.37
N VAL A 203 14.56 2.68 33.72
CA VAL A 203 15.72 1.95 33.17
C VAL A 203 15.24 0.55 32.83
N GLY A 204 15.68 0.03 31.71
CA GLY A 204 15.34 -1.33 31.34
C GLY A 204 16.23 -1.89 30.24
N THR A 205 16.23 -3.21 30.17
CA THR A 205 16.86 -3.96 29.09
C THR A 205 15.82 -4.85 28.44
N TYR A 206 15.98 -5.08 27.15
CA TYR A 206 15.20 -6.07 26.42
C TYR A 206 16.06 -6.78 25.39
N HIS A 207 15.67 -7.99 25.06
CA HIS A 207 16.28 -8.77 24.00
C HIS A 207 15.15 -9.46 23.22
N GLU A 208 15.02 -9.11 21.96
CA GLU A 208 14.04 -9.67 21.03
C GLU A 208 14.74 -10.56 20.01
N HIS A 209 14.13 -11.71 19.75
CA HIS A 209 14.61 -12.69 18.80
C HIS A 209 13.49 -13.17 17.89
N ALA A 210 13.76 -13.29 16.59
CA ALA A 210 12.87 -13.97 15.65
C ALA A 210 13.62 -14.74 14.56
N ARG A 211 13.01 -15.85 14.15
CA ARG A 211 13.41 -16.67 13.02
C ARG A 211 12.14 -17.19 12.35
N ASN A 212 11.49 -16.31 11.59
CA ASN A 212 10.21 -16.59 10.95
C ASN A 212 10.40 -16.90 9.48
N ARG A 213 9.69 -17.91 9.00
CA ARG A 213 9.66 -18.28 7.58
C ARG A 213 8.23 -18.58 7.17
N LEU A 214 7.76 -17.86 6.15
CA LEU A 214 6.50 -18.15 5.51
C LEU A 214 6.73 -18.39 4.02
N ARG A 215 6.17 -19.47 3.49
CA ARG A 215 6.12 -19.74 2.07
C ARG A 215 4.67 -19.94 1.65
N ALA A 216 4.19 -19.11 0.74
CA ALA A 216 2.87 -19.24 0.15
C ALA A 216 2.99 -19.52 -1.35
N SER A 217 2.25 -20.50 -1.83
CA SER A 217 2.13 -20.84 -3.24
C SER A 217 0.66 -20.81 -3.62
N VAL A 218 0.32 -20.09 -4.67
CA VAL A 218 -1.07 -19.96 -5.14
C VAL A 218 -1.10 -20.18 -6.65
N VAL A 219 -1.99 -21.07 -7.09
CA VAL A 219 -2.29 -21.29 -8.51
C VAL A 219 -3.75 -20.99 -8.75
N ALA A 220 -4.05 -20.13 -9.73
CA ALA A 220 -5.41 -19.78 -10.10
C ALA A 220 -5.64 -19.98 -11.59
N THR A 221 -6.73 -20.67 -11.94
CA THR A 221 -7.20 -20.82 -13.31
C THR A 221 -8.55 -20.19 -13.47
N SER A 222 -8.70 -19.32 -14.44
CA SER A 222 -9.91 -18.55 -14.72
C SER A 222 -10.34 -18.73 -16.17
N LEU A 223 -11.62 -18.98 -16.37
CA LEU A 223 -12.29 -18.89 -17.67
C LEU A 223 -13.24 -17.70 -17.62
N LYS A 224 -13.07 -16.77 -18.54
CA LYS A 224 -13.85 -15.52 -18.60
C LYS A 224 -14.42 -15.33 -20.00
N GLY A 225 -15.60 -14.72 -20.08
CA GLY A 225 -16.20 -14.31 -21.34
C GLY A 225 -16.83 -12.94 -21.27
N ALA A 226 -16.77 -12.23 -22.39
CA ALA A 226 -17.48 -10.98 -22.61
C ALA A 226 -18.14 -11.01 -24.01
N THR A 227 -19.43 -10.65 -24.07
CA THR A 227 -20.18 -10.63 -25.35
C THR A 227 -21.07 -9.40 -25.40
N LYS A 228 -21.01 -8.64 -26.49
CA LYS A 228 -21.91 -7.51 -26.77
C LYS A 228 -23.10 -7.97 -27.59
N LEU A 229 -24.30 -7.83 -27.01
CA LEU A 229 -25.59 -8.22 -27.61
C LEU A 229 -26.47 -6.97 -27.76
N GLY A 230 -26.30 -6.25 -28.85
CA GLY A 230 -27.02 -4.99 -29.08
C GLY A 230 -26.63 -3.92 -28.05
N GLN A 231 -27.57 -3.57 -27.17
CA GLN A 231 -27.35 -2.59 -26.09
C GLN A 231 -26.78 -3.21 -24.80
N ASN A 232 -26.76 -4.53 -24.70
CA ASN A 232 -26.25 -5.27 -23.56
C ASN A 232 -24.79 -5.67 -23.76
N GLU A 233 -24.05 -5.71 -22.67
CA GLU A 233 -22.71 -6.29 -22.59
C GLU A 233 -22.69 -7.28 -21.43
N LEU A 234 -22.75 -8.57 -21.78
CA LEU A 234 -22.73 -9.67 -20.84
C LEU A 234 -21.28 -10.08 -20.55
N LYS A 235 -20.92 -10.11 -19.27
CA LYS A 235 -19.63 -10.63 -18.78
C LYS A 235 -19.87 -11.76 -17.80
N TRP A 236 -19.07 -12.79 -17.88
CA TRP A 236 -19.11 -13.91 -16.97
C TRP A 236 -17.72 -14.47 -16.71
N GLY A 237 -17.55 -15.17 -15.63
CA GLY A 237 -16.29 -15.84 -15.34
C GLY A 237 -16.43 -16.89 -14.26
N LEU A 238 -15.56 -17.89 -14.35
CA LEU A 238 -15.36 -18.97 -13.38
C LEU A 238 -13.89 -19.00 -13.01
N THR A 239 -13.56 -19.05 -11.74
CA THR A 239 -12.19 -19.12 -11.24
C THR A 239 -12.07 -20.21 -10.19
N HIS A 240 -11.08 -21.05 -10.33
CA HIS A 240 -10.59 -21.98 -9.31
C HIS A 240 -9.21 -21.53 -8.85
N GLN A 241 -8.99 -21.48 -7.54
CA GLN A 241 -7.71 -21.15 -6.93
C GLN A 241 -7.33 -22.22 -5.91
N TYR A 242 -6.10 -22.66 -5.98
CA TYR A 242 -5.46 -23.55 -5.00
C TYR A 242 -4.39 -22.78 -4.25
N GLU A 243 -4.42 -22.88 -2.93
CA GLU A 243 -3.50 -22.21 -2.02
C GLU A 243 -2.78 -23.24 -1.16
N LYS A 244 -1.46 -23.08 -1.04
CA LYS A 244 -0.64 -23.87 -0.12
C LYS A 244 0.30 -22.94 0.64
N ILE A 245 0.23 -22.96 1.96
CA ILE A 245 1.02 -22.10 2.85
C ILE A 245 1.71 -22.95 3.89
N HIS A 246 3.00 -22.68 4.06
CA HIS A 246 3.85 -23.24 5.10
C HIS A 246 4.37 -22.10 5.95
N ASP A 247 4.05 -22.09 7.23
CA ASP A 247 4.44 -21.06 8.18
C ASP A 247 5.20 -21.65 9.36
N ARG A 248 6.33 -21.05 9.68
CA ARG A 248 7.14 -21.40 10.84
C ARG A 248 7.49 -20.11 11.57
N VAL A 249 7.06 -20.02 12.80
CA VAL A 249 7.33 -18.88 13.69
C VAL A 249 8.12 -19.35 14.86
N ARG A 250 9.20 -18.65 15.15
CA ARG A 250 9.98 -18.80 16.36
C ARG A 250 10.39 -17.41 16.85
N GLU A 251 9.73 -16.96 17.88
CA GLU A 251 9.94 -15.64 18.46
C GLU A 251 10.03 -15.76 19.97
N TRP A 252 10.88 -14.96 20.59
CA TRP A 252 10.87 -14.77 22.02
C TRP A 252 11.35 -13.37 22.37
N GLU A 253 10.92 -12.90 23.53
CA GLU A 253 11.32 -11.63 24.11
C GLU A 253 11.70 -11.84 25.58
N MET A 254 12.88 -11.37 25.94
CA MET A 254 13.34 -11.24 27.31
C MET A 254 13.32 -9.76 27.69
N ARG A 255 12.87 -9.46 28.89
CA ARG A 255 12.79 -8.08 29.35
C ARG A 255 13.10 -7.99 30.85
N ASP A 256 13.85 -6.94 31.19
CA ASP A 256 14.08 -6.50 32.54
C ASP A 256 13.93 -4.99 32.63
N SER A 257 13.10 -4.52 33.52
CA SER A 257 12.86 -3.11 33.80
C SER A 257 13.43 -2.68 35.13
N ALA A 258 14.45 -3.36 35.60
CA ALA A 258 15.08 -3.15 36.93
C ALA A 258 14.07 -3.16 38.08
N GLY A 259 13.03 -3.96 37.98
CA GLY A 259 11.99 -4.13 38.99
C GLY A 259 10.84 -3.14 38.95
N TYR A 260 10.84 -2.20 37.99
CA TYR A 260 9.83 -1.14 37.97
C TYR A 260 8.54 -1.49 37.21
N SER A 261 8.59 -2.26 36.14
CA SER A 261 7.41 -2.50 35.30
C SER A 261 7.07 -3.97 35.07
N LEU A 262 7.88 -4.91 35.54
CA LEU A 262 7.71 -6.35 35.41
C LEU A 262 8.07 -7.05 36.72
N PRO A 263 7.59 -8.28 36.96
CA PRO A 263 8.11 -9.08 38.04
C PRO A 263 9.64 -9.18 37.94
N HIS A 264 10.34 -8.68 38.93
CA HIS A 264 11.80 -8.64 38.95
C HIS A 264 12.33 -9.56 40.05
N THR A 265 13.11 -10.55 39.66
CA THR A 265 13.72 -11.49 40.60
C THR A 265 15.06 -11.00 41.14
N GLY A 266 15.63 -9.94 40.53
CA GLY A 266 16.91 -9.35 40.93
C GLY A 266 18.15 -10.09 40.46
N GLN A 267 18.01 -11.22 39.76
CA GLN A 267 19.13 -12.08 39.37
C GLN A 267 19.19 -12.46 37.88
N SER A 268 18.10 -12.31 37.13
CA SER A 268 18.05 -12.71 35.72
C SER A 268 17.03 -11.90 34.93
N VAL A 269 17.31 -11.74 33.65
CA VAL A 269 16.35 -11.20 32.66
C VAL A 269 15.30 -12.27 32.40
N GLU A 270 14.02 -11.92 32.49
CA GLU A 270 12.93 -12.88 32.36
C GLU A 270 12.40 -12.95 30.91
N MET A 271 12.04 -14.16 30.49
CA MET A 271 11.35 -14.37 29.22
C MET A 271 9.86 -14.04 29.42
N ILE A 272 9.43 -12.93 28.81
CA ILE A 272 8.05 -12.45 28.93
C ILE A 272 7.17 -12.89 27.75
N TYR A 273 7.78 -13.34 26.67
CA TYR A 273 7.09 -13.81 25.49
C TYR A 273 7.89 -14.93 24.82
N ASN A 274 7.22 -16.01 24.46
CA ASN A 274 7.77 -17.11 23.71
C ASN A 274 6.70 -17.69 22.81
N LEU A 275 6.93 -17.66 21.50
CA LEU A 275 6.03 -18.18 20.49
C LEU A 275 6.77 -19.15 19.58
N PHE A 276 6.31 -20.39 19.57
CA PHE A 276 6.75 -21.39 18.64
C PHE A 276 5.54 -21.94 17.89
N SER A 277 5.55 -21.84 16.55
CA SER A 277 4.46 -22.34 15.72
C SER A 277 4.97 -22.97 14.44
N ARG A 278 4.30 -24.03 14.02
CA ARG A 278 4.45 -24.64 12.70
C ARG A 278 3.05 -24.94 12.15
N GLN A 279 2.66 -24.22 11.12
CA GLN A 279 1.34 -24.34 10.49
C GLN A 279 1.49 -24.67 9.01
N ASP A 280 0.65 -25.58 8.55
CA ASP A 280 0.50 -25.93 7.14
C ASP A 280 -0.97 -25.74 6.76
N MET A 281 -1.25 -25.00 5.69
CA MET A 281 -2.59 -24.76 5.18
C MET A 281 -2.66 -25.14 3.71
N GLU A 282 -3.65 -25.93 3.35
CA GLU A 282 -4.05 -26.17 1.97
C GLU A 282 -5.53 -25.85 1.80
N SER A 283 -5.86 -25.14 0.73
CA SER A 283 -7.22 -24.67 0.54
C SER A 283 -7.56 -24.49 -0.95
N HIS A 284 -8.84 -24.67 -1.26
CA HIS A 284 -9.41 -24.40 -2.57
C HIS A 284 -10.42 -23.28 -2.48
N ARG A 285 -10.39 -22.37 -3.45
CA ARG A 285 -11.43 -21.35 -3.62
C ARG A 285 -12.07 -21.51 -4.99
N LEU A 286 -13.38 -21.45 -5.04
CA LEU A 286 -14.15 -21.42 -6.27
C LEU A 286 -14.93 -20.11 -6.32
N SER A 287 -14.95 -19.45 -7.46
CA SER A 287 -15.80 -18.27 -7.63
C SER A 287 -16.34 -18.19 -9.05
N ALA A 288 -17.57 -17.72 -9.16
CA ALA A 288 -18.23 -17.44 -10.42
C ALA A 288 -18.91 -16.09 -10.37
N TYR A 289 -19.00 -15.41 -11.51
CA TYR A 289 -19.76 -14.17 -11.63
C TYR A 289 -20.49 -14.11 -12.97
N LEU A 290 -21.61 -13.38 -12.93
CA LEU A 290 -22.39 -12.99 -14.10
C LEU A 290 -22.75 -11.52 -13.95
N GLN A 291 -22.55 -10.73 -15.01
CA GLN A 291 -22.82 -9.30 -15.03
C GLN A 291 -23.36 -8.89 -16.39
N ASP A 292 -24.41 -8.07 -16.39
CA ASP A 292 -24.89 -7.40 -17.59
C ASP A 292 -24.78 -5.88 -17.45
N THR A 293 -24.41 -5.23 -18.54
CA THR A 293 -24.37 -3.78 -18.67
C THR A 293 -25.27 -3.36 -19.82
N TYR A 294 -26.42 -2.78 -19.49
CA TYR A 294 -27.41 -2.28 -20.42
C TYR A 294 -27.28 -0.79 -20.67
N ARG A 295 -27.19 -0.37 -21.94
CA ARG A 295 -27.03 1.02 -22.35
C ARG A 295 -28.32 1.52 -23.00
N LEU A 296 -29.01 2.42 -22.30
CA LEU A 296 -30.26 3.03 -22.75
C LEU A 296 -30.03 4.47 -23.18
N ARG A 297 -30.44 4.81 -24.40
CA ARG A 297 -30.49 6.19 -24.88
C ARG A 297 -31.93 6.72 -24.82
N THR A 298 -32.11 7.88 -24.21
CA THR A 298 -33.38 8.59 -24.09
C THR A 298 -33.24 10.03 -24.58
N LEU A 299 -34.34 10.75 -24.65
CA LEU A 299 -34.33 12.21 -24.95
C LEU A 299 -33.59 13.00 -23.84
N TRP A 300 -33.54 12.52 -22.61
CA TRP A 300 -32.92 13.19 -21.48
C TRP A 300 -31.41 12.92 -21.39
N GLY A 301 -30.92 11.84 -22.03
CA GLY A 301 -29.53 11.45 -22.01
C GLY A 301 -29.30 9.95 -22.11
N ARG A 302 -28.11 9.54 -21.75
CA ARG A 302 -27.69 8.13 -21.77
C ARG A 302 -27.66 7.57 -20.34
N PHE A 303 -28.38 6.48 -20.12
CA PHE A 303 -28.31 5.68 -18.92
C PHE A 303 -27.49 4.42 -19.18
N ILE A 304 -26.65 4.07 -18.22
CA ILE A 304 -25.87 2.83 -18.24
C ILE A 304 -26.18 2.11 -16.93
N PHE A 305 -26.90 0.99 -17.02
CA PHE A 305 -27.24 0.14 -15.90
C PHE A 305 -26.29 -1.05 -15.88
N THR A 306 -25.63 -1.32 -14.77
CA THR A 306 -24.82 -2.51 -14.60
C THR A 306 -25.34 -3.27 -13.40
N GLY A 307 -25.73 -4.53 -13.61
CA GLY A 307 -26.16 -5.45 -12.57
C GLY A 307 -25.30 -6.70 -12.62
N GLY A 308 -24.90 -7.22 -11.47
CA GLY A 308 -24.09 -8.41 -11.43
C GLY A 308 -24.22 -9.18 -10.12
N LEU A 309 -24.00 -10.48 -10.22
CA LEU A 309 -23.99 -11.41 -9.10
C LEU A 309 -22.68 -12.16 -9.10
N ARG A 310 -22.06 -12.28 -7.94
CA ARG A 310 -20.89 -13.12 -7.72
C ARG A 310 -21.16 -14.11 -6.61
N ALA A 311 -20.81 -15.38 -6.83
CA ALA A 311 -20.78 -16.42 -5.83
C ALA A 311 -19.34 -16.87 -5.59
N SER A 312 -18.99 -17.20 -4.36
CA SER A 312 -17.68 -17.74 -4.00
C SER A 312 -17.80 -18.79 -2.90
N TYR A 313 -16.96 -19.81 -2.97
CA TYR A 313 -16.83 -20.85 -1.97
C TYR A 313 -15.37 -20.95 -1.52
N TRP A 314 -15.14 -21.01 -0.22
CA TRP A 314 -13.82 -21.19 0.35
C TRP A 314 -13.76 -22.50 1.15
N GLY A 315 -12.91 -23.43 0.72
CA GLY A 315 -12.81 -24.77 1.30
C GLY A 315 -12.18 -24.81 2.69
N PHE A 316 -11.43 -23.79 3.11
CA PHE A 316 -10.80 -23.74 4.42
C PHE A 316 -11.82 -23.68 5.56
N ASN A 317 -12.79 -22.81 5.47
CA ASN A 317 -13.88 -22.62 6.46
C ASN A 317 -15.25 -23.09 5.97
N LYS A 318 -15.32 -23.68 4.74
CA LYS A 318 -16.55 -24.15 4.06
C LYS A 318 -17.61 -23.06 3.86
N GLU A 319 -17.16 -21.80 3.73
CA GLU A 319 -18.07 -20.65 3.59
C GLU A 319 -18.48 -20.46 2.13
N THR A 320 -19.80 -20.27 1.92
CA THR A 320 -20.37 -19.89 0.62
C THR A 320 -20.93 -18.48 0.72
N LEU A 321 -20.55 -17.60 -0.19
CA LEU A 321 -20.91 -16.20 -0.20
C LEU A 321 -21.56 -15.80 -1.52
N VAL A 322 -22.55 -14.92 -1.45
CA VAL A 322 -23.22 -14.34 -2.62
C VAL A 322 -23.17 -12.82 -2.54
N SER A 323 -22.66 -12.18 -3.59
CA SER A 323 -22.38 -10.74 -3.66
C SER A 323 -23.16 -10.09 -4.80
N PRO A 324 -24.40 -9.63 -4.60
CA PRO A 324 -25.13 -8.82 -5.57
C PRO A 324 -24.55 -7.40 -5.62
N ARG A 325 -24.45 -6.84 -6.82
CA ARG A 325 -23.94 -5.50 -7.07
C ARG A 325 -24.71 -4.82 -8.19
N ALA A 326 -24.95 -3.53 -8.07
CA ALA A 326 -25.59 -2.75 -9.09
C ALA A 326 -25.01 -1.34 -9.17
N SER A 327 -25.03 -0.77 -10.35
CA SER A 327 -24.71 0.63 -10.57
C SER A 327 -25.54 1.22 -11.69
N ILE A 328 -25.81 2.51 -11.60
CA ILE A 328 -26.41 3.32 -12.64
C ILE A 328 -25.51 4.53 -12.91
N SER A 329 -25.22 4.78 -14.18
CA SER A 329 -24.57 6.02 -14.61
C SER A 329 -25.49 6.76 -15.55
N PHE A 330 -25.53 8.09 -15.41
CA PHE A 330 -26.33 8.97 -16.22
C PHE A 330 -25.49 10.09 -16.83
N ILE A 331 -25.62 10.28 -18.14
CA ILE A 331 -24.95 11.32 -18.91
C ILE A 331 -26.05 12.15 -19.56
N PRO A 332 -26.32 13.39 -19.08
CA PRO A 332 -27.40 14.22 -19.59
C PRO A 332 -27.20 14.62 -21.05
N ALA A 333 -28.29 14.61 -21.85
CA ALA A 333 -28.24 15.08 -23.25
C ALA A 333 -27.96 16.58 -23.33
N ALA A 334 -28.37 17.36 -22.35
CA ALA A 334 -28.13 18.80 -22.29
C ALA A 334 -26.65 19.16 -22.04
N ASN A 335 -25.90 18.29 -21.39
CA ASN A 335 -24.48 18.50 -21.15
C ASN A 335 -23.76 17.14 -20.98
N GLU A 336 -23.22 16.63 -22.08
CA GLU A 336 -22.48 15.35 -22.09
C GLU A 336 -21.13 15.40 -21.32
N GLN A 337 -20.71 16.57 -20.87
CA GLN A 337 -19.50 16.75 -20.05
C GLN A 337 -19.72 16.29 -18.61
N ILE A 338 -20.98 16.13 -18.19
CA ILE A 338 -21.33 15.66 -16.84
C ILE A 338 -21.65 14.17 -16.91
N THR A 339 -21.09 13.42 -15.96
CA THR A 339 -21.47 12.03 -15.72
C THR A 339 -21.74 11.86 -14.23
N THR A 340 -22.92 11.35 -13.89
CA THR A 340 -23.25 10.99 -12.50
C THR A 340 -23.33 9.48 -12.35
N ARG A 341 -22.97 8.96 -11.17
CA ARG A 341 -22.99 7.52 -10.87
C ARG A 341 -23.55 7.27 -9.49
N LEU A 342 -24.38 6.26 -9.38
CA LEU A 342 -24.78 5.65 -8.12
C LEU A 342 -24.45 4.17 -8.19
N ALA A 343 -23.71 3.66 -7.22
CA ALA A 343 -23.31 2.26 -7.16
C ALA A 343 -23.48 1.70 -5.75
N GLY A 344 -23.84 0.42 -5.66
CA GLY A 344 -23.96 -0.25 -4.37
C GLY A 344 -23.88 -1.76 -4.50
N GLY A 345 -23.70 -2.43 -3.39
CA GLY A 345 -23.65 -3.88 -3.35
C GLY A 345 -23.01 -4.46 -2.10
N LEU A 346 -22.98 -5.78 -2.08
CA LEU A 346 -22.32 -6.58 -1.06
C LEU A 346 -20.91 -6.97 -1.54
N TYR A 347 -19.95 -6.79 -0.66
CA TYR A 347 -18.54 -7.08 -0.91
C TYR A 347 -17.99 -7.91 0.23
N TYR A 348 -17.27 -8.97 -0.11
CA TYR A 348 -16.61 -9.83 0.86
C TYR A 348 -15.13 -9.91 0.57
N GLN A 349 -14.35 -10.03 1.64
CA GLN A 349 -12.91 -10.30 1.59
C GLN A 349 -12.60 -11.42 2.57
N ALA A 350 -12.13 -12.54 2.03
CA ALA A 350 -11.63 -13.62 2.86
C ALA A 350 -10.41 -13.14 3.65
N PRO A 351 -10.25 -13.58 4.90
CA PRO A 351 -9.06 -13.31 5.68
C PRO A 351 -7.81 -13.80 4.94
N PHE A 352 -6.74 -13.03 4.97
CA PHE A 352 -5.45 -13.53 4.54
C PHE A 352 -4.77 -14.33 5.66
N TYR A 353 -3.74 -15.08 5.33
CA TYR A 353 -3.19 -16.10 6.22
C TYR A 353 -2.86 -15.59 7.64
N LYS A 354 -2.24 -14.40 7.77
CA LYS A 354 -1.87 -13.85 9.10
C LYS A 354 -3.11 -13.50 9.96
N GLU A 355 -4.26 -13.20 9.36
CA GLU A 355 -5.53 -12.97 10.05
C GLU A 355 -6.18 -14.26 10.55
N LEU A 356 -5.78 -15.44 10.03
CA LEU A 356 -6.28 -16.75 10.47
C LEU A 356 -5.62 -17.25 11.75
N ARG A 357 -4.47 -16.69 12.10
CA ARG A 357 -3.70 -17.13 13.28
C ARG A 357 -4.37 -16.63 14.55
N ASP A 358 -4.85 -17.60 15.32
CA ASP A 358 -5.40 -17.39 16.66
C ASP A 358 -4.39 -17.89 17.68
N THR A 359 -4.00 -17.04 18.62
CA THR A 359 -3.07 -17.40 19.69
C THR A 359 -3.87 -17.75 20.93
N VAL A 360 -3.87 -19.02 21.29
CA VAL A 360 -4.58 -19.55 22.45
C VAL A 360 -3.59 -20.00 23.51
N CYS A 361 -3.99 -19.90 24.77
CA CYS A 361 -3.24 -20.42 25.89
C CYS A 361 -3.64 -21.89 26.12
N ASP A 362 -2.67 -22.80 26.14
CA ASP A 362 -2.93 -24.21 26.44
C ASP A 362 -3.13 -24.44 27.97
N ALA A 363 -3.49 -25.66 28.35
CA ALA A 363 -3.71 -26.04 29.76
C ALA A 363 -2.43 -25.95 30.63
N ALA A 364 -1.26 -25.84 29.99
CA ALA A 364 0.04 -25.67 30.66
C ALA A 364 0.52 -24.21 30.66
N ASN A 365 -0.36 -23.27 30.27
CA ASN A 365 -0.07 -21.84 30.17
C ASN A 365 0.92 -21.46 29.06
N ASN A 366 1.11 -22.30 28.03
CA ASN A 366 1.91 -21.96 26.87
C ASN A 366 1.05 -21.28 25.80
N TYR A 367 1.60 -20.29 25.12
CA TYR A 367 0.95 -19.71 23.95
C TYR A 367 1.14 -20.62 22.74
N VAL A 368 0.02 -21.06 22.15
CA VAL A 368 0.00 -21.92 20.97
C VAL A 368 -0.77 -21.21 19.87
N VAL A 369 -0.20 -21.14 18.68
CA VAL A 369 -0.89 -20.63 17.49
C VAL A 369 -1.65 -21.76 16.83
N GLN A 370 -2.92 -21.53 16.56
CA GLN A 370 -3.76 -22.39 15.73
C GLN A 370 -4.45 -21.57 14.63
N LEU A 371 -4.80 -22.25 13.53
CA LEU A 371 -5.56 -21.60 12.47
C LEU A 371 -7.07 -21.69 12.79
N ASN A 372 -7.70 -20.54 12.93
CA ASN A 372 -9.14 -20.45 13.21
C ASN A 372 -9.95 -20.85 11.98
N ARG A 373 -10.52 -22.07 11.98
CA ARG A 373 -11.36 -22.58 10.90
C ARG A 373 -12.80 -22.05 10.92
N ASN A 374 -13.20 -21.39 12.01
CA ASN A 374 -14.54 -20.81 12.16
C ASN A 374 -14.59 -19.34 11.75
N ILE A 375 -13.45 -18.78 11.35
CA ILE A 375 -13.34 -17.39 10.94
C ILE A 375 -14.16 -17.16 9.67
N LYS A 376 -14.87 -16.04 9.61
CA LYS A 376 -15.71 -15.65 8.47
C LYS A 376 -15.02 -14.60 7.62
N SER A 377 -15.40 -14.55 6.35
CA SER A 377 -15.03 -13.46 5.47
C SER A 377 -15.56 -12.13 5.99
N GLN A 378 -14.71 -11.12 5.97
CA GLN A 378 -15.08 -9.75 6.30
C GLN A 378 -16.07 -9.24 5.24
N ARG A 379 -17.09 -8.50 5.64
CA ARG A 379 -18.17 -8.02 4.78
C ARG A 379 -18.24 -6.51 4.77
N SER A 380 -18.51 -5.95 3.60
CA SER A 380 -18.80 -4.52 3.42
C SER A 380 -20.03 -4.31 2.53
N ILE A 381 -20.93 -3.46 2.97
CA ILE A 381 -22.06 -3.00 2.15
C ILE A 381 -21.72 -1.59 1.70
N HIS A 382 -21.61 -1.38 0.38
CA HIS A 382 -21.26 -0.10 -0.20
C HIS A 382 -22.47 0.63 -0.75
N VAL A 383 -22.47 1.95 -0.54
CA VAL A 383 -23.26 2.92 -1.31
C VAL A 383 -22.31 4.04 -1.71
N VAL A 384 -22.18 4.29 -3.01
CA VAL A 384 -21.26 5.29 -3.58
C VAL A 384 -22.04 6.15 -4.57
N LEU A 385 -22.05 7.46 -4.32
CA LEU A 385 -22.56 8.47 -5.24
C LEU A 385 -21.37 9.25 -5.79
N GLY A 386 -21.17 9.21 -7.10
CA GLY A 386 -20.05 9.86 -7.77
C GLY A 386 -20.49 10.73 -8.93
N GLY A 387 -19.62 11.67 -9.30
CA GLY A 387 -19.81 12.49 -10.48
C GLY A 387 -18.49 12.97 -11.07
N ASP A 388 -18.49 13.08 -12.40
CA ASP A 388 -17.40 13.62 -13.19
C ASP A 388 -17.92 14.85 -13.95
N TYR A 389 -17.16 15.91 -13.99
CA TYR A 389 -17.39 17.08 -14.83
C TYR A 389 -16.14 17.42 -15.62
N SER A 390 -16.21 17.24 -16.94
CA SER A 390 -15.14 17.61 -17.87
C SER A 390 -15.44 19.00 -18.43
N PHE A 391 -14.50 19.94 -18.29
CA PHE A 391 -14.69 21.33 -18.73
C PHE A 391 -13.40 21.90 -19.32
N ARG A 392 -13.51 23.03 -19.99
CA ARG A 392 -12.37 23.83 -20.44
C ARG A 392 -12.23 25.06 -19.58
N ALA A 393 -11.03 25.30 -19.09
CA ALA A 393 -10.63 26.51 -18.41
C ALA A 393 -9.26 26.93 -18.95
N LEU A 394 -9.04 28.23 -19.16
CA LEU A 394 -7.82 28.75 -19.78
C LEU A 394 -7.52 28.07 -21.13
N ASP A 395 -8.57 27.77 -21.93
CA ASP A 395 -8.54 27.01 -23.20
C ASP A 395 -7.97 25.58 -23.11
N ARG A 396 -7.95 24.99 -21.93
CA ARG A 396 -7.37 23.67 -21.65
C ARG A 396 -8.36 22.71 -21.04
N PRO A 397 -8.16 21.38 -21.20
CA PRO A 397 -9.05 20.39 -20.63
C PRO A 397 -8.80 20.22 -19.14
N PHE A 398 -9.89 20.24 -18.37
CA PHE A 398 -9.93 19.91 -16.96
C PHE A 398 -11.00 18.86 -16.70
N LYS A 399 -10.80 18.08 -15.66
CA LYS A 399 -11.78 17.14 -15.14
C LYS A 399 -11.87 17.27 -13.63
N PHE A 400 -13.06 17.54 -13.13
CA PHE A 400 -13.38 17.47 -11.72
C PHE A 400 -14.14 16.17 -11.44
N THR A 401 -13.71 15.42 -10.42
CA THR A 401 -14.37 14.20 -9.93
C THR A 401 -14.68 14.36 -8.47
N ALA A 402 -15.88 13.98 -8.05
CA ALA A 402 -16.27 13.90 -6.65
C ALA A 402 -17.00 12.59 -6.37
N GLU A 403 -16.68 11.94 -5.25
CA GLU A 403 -17.31 10.70 -4.79
C GLU A 403 -17.64 10.79 -3.30
N LEU A 404 -18.91 10.61 -2.97
CA LEU A 404 -19.41 10.43 -1.61
C LEU A 404 -19.66 8.95 -1.39
N TYR A 405 -19.12 8.37 -0.33
CA TYR A 405 -19.28 6.96 -0.04
C TYR A 405 -19.64 6.68 1.42
N TYR A 406 -20.42 5.62 1.59
CA TYR A 406 -20.69 4.98 2.87
C TYR A 406 -20.52 3.47 2.74
N LYS A 407 -19.73 2.88 3.65
CA LYS A 407 -19.43 1.46 3.70
C LYS A 407 -19.73 0.95 5.10
N LYS A 408 -20.78 0.13 5.25
CA LYS A 408 -21.04 -0.60 6.49
C LYS A 408 -20.16 -1.83 6.53
N LEU A 409 -19.43 -2.04 7.61
CA LEU A 409 -18.45 -3.11 7.78
C LEU A 409 -18.93 -4.08 8.87
N ASP A 410 -18.89 -5.38 8.54
CA ASP A 410 -19.27 -6.44 9.46
C ASP A 410 -18.23 -7.56 9.45
N HIS A 411 -18.19 -8.39 10.49
CA HIS A 411 -17.25 -9.50 10.65
C HIS A 411 -15.79 -9.06 10.53
N LEU A 412 -15.45 -7.85 10.99
CA LEU A 412 -14.08 -7.35 10.95
C LEU A 412 -13.20 -8.14 11.91
N ILE A 413 -11.95 -8.31 11.52
CA ILE A 413 -10.89 -8.88 12.34
C ILE A 413 -10.06 -7.71 12.87
N PRO A 414 -10.16 -7.36 14.16
CA PRO A 414 -9.37 -6.30 14.75
C PRO A 414 -7.88 -6.57 14.66
N TYR A 415 -7.11 -5.49 14.57
CA TYR A 415 -5.66 -5.56 14.65
C TYR A 415 -5.11 -4.37 15.42
N GLU A 416 -3.93 -4.57 15.98
CA GLU A 416 -3.15 -3.56 16.66
C GLU A 416 -1.83 -3.33 15.93
N VAL A 417 -1.29 -2.13 16.05
CA VAL A 417 0.00 -1.77 15.48
C VAL A 417 0.95 -1.44 16.61
N ASP A 418 1.99 -2.23 16.76
CA ASP A 418 3.09 -1.99 17.69
C ASP A 418 4.35 -1.66 16.90
N ASN A 419 4.77 -0.40 16.97
CA ASN A 419 5.82 0.16 16.13
C ASN A 419 5.50 -0.05 14.63
N LEU A 420 6.11 -1.02 13.97
CA LEU A 420 5.87 -1.39 12.56
C LEU A 420 5.23 -2.78 12.42
N ARG A 421 4.99 -3.49 13.51
CA ARG A 421 4.41 -4.83 13.52
C ARG A 421 2.90 -4.77 13.67
N VAL A 422 2.20 -5.64 12.97
CA VAL A 422 0.74 -5.74 13.01
C VAL A 422 0.34 -7.07 13.64
N TRP A 423 -0.48 -6.98 14.68
CA TRP A 423 -1.01 -8.13 15.43
C TRP A 423 -2.50 -8.24 15.17
N TYR A 424 -2.94 -9.37 14.63
CA TYR A 424 -4.35 -9.64 14.35
C TYR A 424 -4.96 -10.44 15.50
N SER A 425 -6.26 -10.17 15.81
CA SER A 425 -6.98 -10.90 16.85
C SER A 425 -7.26 -12.37 16.47
N GLY A 426 -7.24 -12.71 15.16
CA GLY A 426 -7.64 -14.03 14.68
C GLY A 426 -9.14 -14.33 14.80
N GLN A 427 -9.96 -13.35 15.16
CA GLN A 427 -11.39 -13.49 15.46
C GLN A 427 -12.21 -12.38 14.79
N ASN A 428 -13.47 -12.69 14.39
CA ASN A 428 -14.40 -11.70 13.83
C ASN A 428 -15.14 -10.92 14.94
N GLU A 429 -14.44 -10.12 15.70
CA GLU A 429 -14.96 -9.47 16.92
C GLU A 429 -15.49 -8.06 16.69
N ALA A 430 -15.30 -7.50 15.50
CA ALA A 430 -15.63 -6.11 15.24
C ALA A 430 -16.65 -5.93 14.10
N LYS A 431 -17.39 -4.83 14.20
CA LYS A 431 -18.22 -4.25 13.15
C LYS A 431 -17.94 -2.74 13.08
N GLY A 432 -18.28 -2.08 11.98
CA GLY A 432 -18.00 -0.67 11.88
C GLY A 432 -18.52 -0.03 10.61
N TYR A 433 -17.93 1.12 10.28
CA TYR A 433 -18.22 1.81 9.03
C TYR A 433 -17.02 2.64 8.55
N ALA A 434 -17.02 2.94 7.25
CA ALA A 434 -16.20 3.96 6.64
C ALA A 434 -17.09 4.87 5.79
N ALA A 435 -16.97 6.19 5.99
CA ALA A 435 -17.70 7.19 5.23
C ALA A 435 -16.76 8.32 4.83
N GLY A 436 -16.94 8.88 3.64
CA GLY A 436 -16.07 9.96 3.21
C GLY A 436 -16.49 10.60 1.90
N LEU A 437 -15.79 11.68 1.60
CA LEU A 437 -15.89 12.47 0.38
C LEU A 437 -14.51 12.61 -0.22
N ASP A 438 -14.34 12.11 -1.45
CA ASP A 438 -13.11 12.25 -2.22
C ASP A 438 -13.34 13.19 -3.40
N MET A 439 -12.48 14.18 -3.57
CA MET A 439 -12.51 15.12 -4.68
C MET A 439 -11.17 15.16 -5.39
N LYS A 440 -11.20 15.29 -6.72
CA LYS A 440 -10.01 15.41 -7.56
C LYS A 440 -10.27 16.42 -8.67
N LEU A 441 -9.40 17.40 -8.77
CA LEU A 441 -9.27 18.25 -9.95
C LEU A 441 -8.02 17.82 -10.72
N PHE A 442 -8.21 17.39 -11.95
CA PHE A 442 -7.16 16.97 -12.85
C PHE A 442 -7.21 17.83 -14.12
N GLY A 443 -6.07 18.23 -14.65
CA GLY A 443 -6.04 18.96 -15.91
C GLY A 443 -4.68 19.51 -16.29
N GLN A 444 -4.65 20.17 -17.41
CA GLN A 444 -3.45 20.80 -17.96
C GLN A 444 -3.43 22.28 -17.57
N PHE A 445 -2.82 22.61 -16.46
CA PHE A 445 -2.53 24.02 -16.11
C PHE A 445 -1.52 24.62 -17.09
N VAL A 446 -0.70 23.79 -17.71
CA VAL A 446 0.26 24.12 -18.74
C VAL A 446 0.07 23.16 -19.92
N PRO A 447 0.17 23.63 -21.21
CA PRO A 447 0.00 22.75 -22.36
C PRO A 447 0.89 21.51 -22.32
N GLY A 448 0.26 20.32 -22.47
CA GLY A 448 0.99 19.06 -22.53
C GLY A 448 1.50 18.53 -21.20
N VAL A 449 1.14 19.15 -20.07
CA VAL A 449 1.58 18.71 -18.73
C VAL A 449 0.40 18.56 -17.79
N ASP A 450 0.19 17.34 -17.32
CA ASP A 450 -0.89 17.00 -16.40
C ASP A 450 -0.52 17.36 -14.96
N SER A 451 -1.45 18.00 -14.27
CA SER A 451 -1.36 18.34 -12.85
C SER A 451 -2.66 17.96 -12.14
N TRP A 452 -2.61 17.75 -10.85
CA TRP A 452 -3.81 17.42 -10.08
C TRP A 452 -3.76 17.92 -8.64
N LEU A 453 -4.96 18.22 -8.13
CA LEU A 453 -5.25 18.49 -6.74
C LEU A 453 -6.26 17.44 -6.26
N THR A 454 -5.96 16.82 -5.13
CA THR A 454 -6.86 15.88 -4.45
C THR A 454 -7.21 16.38 -3.07
N PHE A 455 -8.44 16.16 -2.65
CA PHE A 455 -8.92 16.43 -1.32
C PHE A 455 -9.83 15.30 -0.86
N SER A 456 -9.53 14.72 0.29
CA SER A 456 -10.30 13.63 0.88
C SER A 456 -10.67 13.95 2.32
N LEU A 457 -11.92 13.69 2.65
CA LEU A 457 -12.44 13.66 4.03
C LEU A 457 -12.92 12.24 4.31
N MET A 458 -12.48 11.65 5.41
CA MET A 458 -12.86 10.29 5.77
C MET A 458 -13.05 10.15 7.27
N LYS A 459 -14.01 9.30 7.64
CA LYS A 459 -14.16 8.80 9.00
C LYS A 459 -14.35 7.30 8.95
N THR A 460 -13.51 6.56 9.67
CA THR A 460 -13.68 5.12 9.84
C THR A 460 -13.64 4.72 11.31
N GLN A 461 -14.65 3.99 11.73
CA GLN A 461 -14.81 3.52 13.10
C GLN A 461 -15.08 2.02 13.10
N GLU A 462 -14.68 1.38 14.18
CA GLU A 462 -15.05 0.01 14.51
C GLU A 462 -15.54 -0.06 15.96
N GLU A 463 -16.38 -1.03 16.24
CA GLU A 463 -16.92 -1.34 17.56
C GLU A 463 -16.44 -2.72 17.94
N ILE A 464 -15.68 -2.81 19.03
CA ILE A 464 -15.14 -4.05 19.59
C ILE A 464 -15.70 -4.17 21.02
N ASN A 465 -16.41 -5.25 21.31
CA ASN A 465 -17.02 -5.47 22.63
C ASN A 465 -17.89 -4.28 23.13
N GLY A 466 -18.62 -3.62 22.22
CA GLY A 466 -19.46 -2.47 22.54
C GLY A 466 -18.73 -1.12 22.61
N VAL A 467 -17.39 -1.10 22.55
CA VAL A 467 -16.59 0.12 22.59
C VAL A 467 -16.32 0.62 21.16
N LYS A 468 -16.68 1.86 20.87
CA LYS A 468 -16.47 2.47 19.56
C LYS A 468 -15.10 3.15 19.49
N LEU A 469 -14.30 2.74 18.54
CA LEU A 469 -12.92 3.19 18.34
C LEU A 469 -12.68 3.62 16.89
N PRO A 470 -11.81 4.59 16.64
CA PRO A 470 -11.31 4.81 15.29
C PRO A 470 -10.47 3.60 14.84
N ARG A 471 -10.60 3.21 13.58
CA ARG A 471 -9.70 2.19 13.02
C ARG A 471 -8.28 2.74 12.94
N PRO A 472 -7.24 1.89 12.97
CA PRO A 472 -5.85 2.35 12.83
C PRO A 472 -5.57 3.17 11.56
N THR A 473 -6.42 3.04 10.55
CA THR A 473 -6.35 3.76 9.27
C THR A 473 -7.25 5.00 9.21
N ASP A 474 -7.87 5.44 10.33
CA ASP A 474 -8.76 6.60 10.36
C ASP A 474 -7.99 7.91 10.18
N GLN A 475 -7.86 8.35 8.93
CA GLN A 475 -7.26 9.61 8.54
C GLN A 475 -8.35 10.59 8.14
N ARG A 476 -8.61 11.62 8.96
CA ARG A 476 -9.79 12.50 8.82
C ARG A 476 -9.78 13.33 7.56
N TYR A 477 -8.61 13.78 7.15
CA TYR A 477 -8.44 14.56 5.92
C TYR A 477 -7.09 14.25 5.26
N SER A 478 -7.07 14.42 3.95
CA SER A 478 -5.85 14.36 3.15
C SER A 478 -5.95 15.32 1.97
N VAL A 479 -4.90 16.12 1.76
CA VAL A 479 -4.75 17.02 0.62
C VAL A 479 -3.48 16.64 -0.11
N GLY A 480 -3.58 16.42 -1.41
CA GLY A 480 -2.45 16.12 -2.28
C GLY A 480 -2.43 17.05 -3.49
N LEU A 481 -1.32 17.71 -3.73
CA LEU A 481 -1.06 18.55 -4.89
C LEU A 481 0.11 17.97 -5.68
N TYR A 482 -0.06 17.84 -6.97
CA TYR A 482 1.01 17.65 -7.93
C TYR A 482 0.88 18.68 -9.04
N PHE A 483 1.86 19.53 -9.16
CA PHE A 483 1.94 20.55 -10.18
C PHE A 483 3.24 20.41 -10.96
N GLN A 484 3.16 20.55 -12.27
CA GLN A 484 4.31 20.47 -13.15
C GLN A 484 4.20 21.54 -14.23
N ASP A 485 5.31 22.21 -14.52
CA ASP A 485 5.37 23.28 -15.51
C ASP A 485 6.70 23.33 -16.24
N TYR A 486 6.68 23.85 -17.47
CA TYR A 486 7.85 24.28 -18.21
C TYR A 486 8.07 25.78 -18.00
N VAL A 487 9.33 26.21 -17.91
CA VAL A 487 9.62 27.64 -17.83
C VAL A 487 9.21 28.34 -19.13
N PRO A 488 8.28 29.29 -19.14
CA PRO A 488 7.69 29.84 -20.38
C PRO A 488 8.69 30.40 -21.38
N ARG A 489 9.79 30.98 -20.92
CA ARG A 489 10.87 31.49 -21.79
C ARG A 489 11.98 30.46 -22.08
N PHE A 490 12.00 29.36 -21.34
CA PHE A 490 13.04 28.34 -21.41
C PHE A 490 12.40 26.94 -21.40
N PRO A 491 11.75 26.49 -22.50
CA PRO A 491 11.02 25.22 -22.54
C PRO A 491 11.91 23.98 -22.32
N LYS A 492 13.22 24.16 -22.34
CA LYS A 492 14.18 23.11 -21.96
C LYS A 492 14.22 22.81 -20.45
N TYR A 493 13.61 23.66 -19.62
CA TYR A 493 13.56 23.49 -18.15
C TYR A 493 12.12 23.17 -17.71
N LYS A 494 12.00 22.19 -16.86
CA LYS A 494 10.74 21.70 -16.29
C LYS A 494 10.85 21.66 -14.77
N PHE A 495 9.84 22.21 -14.10
CA PHE A 495 9.71 22.17 -12.66
C PHE A 495 8.55 21.29 -12.23
N SER A 496 8.68 20.68 -11.08
CA SER A 496 7.60 19.95 -10.41
C SER A 496 7.51 20.30 -8.94
N LEU A 497 6.29 20.36 -8.45
CA LEU A 497 5.95 20.56 -7.03
C LEU A 497 5.01 19.44 -6.63
N ARG A 498 5.33 18.77 -5.54
CA ARG A 498 4.42 17.84 -4.87
C ARG A 498 4.23 18.30 -3.43
N ALA A 499 3.00 18.44 -2.98
CA ALA A 499 2.69 18.71 -1.59
C ALA A 499 1.67 17.70 -1.08
N ILE A 500 1.89 17.22 0.13
CA ILE A 500 0.98 16.31 0.84
C ILE A 500 0.79 16.87 2.25
N PHE A 501 -0.48 16.99 2.65
CA PHE A 501 -0.90 17.33 3.98
C PHE A 501 -2.02 16.39 4.40
N ALA A 502 -1.82 15.64 5.49
CA ALA A 502 -2.76 14.61 5.90
C ALA A 502 -2.84 14.54 7.43
N ASP A 503 -4.02 14.21 7.95
CA ASP A 503 -4.25 14.05 9.38
C ASP A 503 -3.40 12.92 9.97
N GLY A 504 -3.08 13.02 11.24
CA GLY A 504 -2.41 11.97 11.98
C GLY A 504 -3.29 10.75 12.20
N LEU A 505 -2.69 9.57 12.14
CA LEU A 505 -3.37 8.32 12.43
C LEU A 505 -3.59 8.15 13.95
N PRO A 506 -4.66 7.45 14.38
CA PRO A 506 -4.85 7.09 15.77
C PRO A 506 -3.82 6.03 16.20
N VAL A 507 -3.19 6.26 17.34
CA VAL A 507 -2.17 5.39 17.93
C VAL A 507 -2.60 5.04 19.35
N GLY A 508 -2.59 3.77 19.71
CA GLY A 508 -2.87 3.26 21.05
C GLY A 508 -1.67 2.55 21.63
N SER A 509 -1.67 2.38 22.97
CA SER A 509 -0.65 1.59 23.64
C SER A 509 -0.85 0.09 23.32
N PRO A 510 0.15 -0.61 22.78
CA PRO A 510 0.00 -2.00 22.35
C PRO A 510 -0.30 -2.97 23.49
N ARG A 511 0.11 -2.66 24.72
CA ARG A 511 -0.09 -3.55 25.89
C ARG A 511 -1.45 -3.41 26.56
N LYS A 512 -2.05 -2.23 26.48
CA LYS A 512 -3.36 -1.94 27.08
C LYS A 512 -4.51 -2.09 26.10
N GLY A 513 -4.19 -2.29 24.81
CA GLY A 513 -5.13 -2.29 23.72
C GLY A 513 -5.71 -0.89 23.44
N ARG A 514 -6.21 -0.67 22.23
CA ARG A 514 -6.81 0.61 21.84
C ARG A 514 -8.05 0.99 22.66
N GLN A 515 -8.69 0.02 23.30
CA GLN A 515 -9.86 0.25 24.17
C GLN A 515 -9.52 1.06 25.41
N ALA A 516 -8.28 0.97 25.91
CA ALA A 516 -7.83 1.69 27.09
C ALA A 516 -7.47 3.16 26.82
N GLY A 517 -7.34 3.53 25.55
CA GLY A 517 -7.07 4.89 25.12
C GLY A 517 -6.26 4.95 23.83
N TYR A 518 -6.41 6.05 23.10
CA TYR A 518 -5.64 6.36 21.91
C TYR A 518 -5.43 7.88 21.80
N PHE A 519 -4.41 8.28 21.06
CA PHE A 519 -4.19 9.66 20.65
C PHE A 519 -3.96 9.71 19.14
N ARG A 520 -4.01 10.91 18.54
CA ARG A 520 -3.65 11.09 17.14
C ARG A 520 -2.20 11.54 17.02
N ALA A 521 -1.47 10.86 16.15
CA ALA A 521 -0.14 11.32 15.75
C ALA A 521 -0.22 12.73 15.13
N PRO A 522 0.87 13.51 15.14
CA PRO A 522 0.93 14.77 14.42
C PRO A 522 0.61 14.60 12.93
N ALA A 523 0.00 15.63 12.33
CA ALA A 523 -0.34 15.62 10.92
C ALA A 523 0.93 15.47 10.04
N TYR A 524 0.86 14.61 9.04
CA TYR A 524 1.91 14.42 8.05
C TYR A 524 1.94 15.60 7.09
N LYS A 525 3.12 16.19 6.90
CA LYS A 525 3.34 17.36 6.03
C LYS A 525 4.60 17.16 5.21
N ARG A 526 4.48 17.24 3.90
CA ARG A 526 5.64 17.11 3.03
C ARG A 526 5.50 17.94 1.78
N VAL A 527 6.57 18.65 1.42
CA VAL A 527 6.70 19.37 0.16
C VAL A 527 7.97 18.88 -0.54
N ASP A 528 7.83 18.41 -1.77
CA ASP A 528 8.92 18.02 -2.64
C ASP A 528 8.96 18.95 -3.86
N ILE A 529 10.14 19.35 -4.29
CA ILE A 529 10.35 20.09 -5.52
C ILE A 529 11.33 19.35 -6.43
N GLY A 530 11.11 19.48 -7.72
CA GLY A 530 12.02 18.93 -8.73
C GLY A 530 12.27 19.95 -9.84
N ALA A 531 13.50 20.00 -10.30
CA ALA A 531 13.90 20.75 -11.48
C ALA A 531 14.60 19.80 -12.46
N SER A 532 14.25 19.87 -13.72
CA SER A 532 14.90 19.06 -14.75
C SER A 532 15.14 19.86 -16.03
N ARG A 533 16.21 19.49 -16.73
CA ARG A 533 16.60 20.08 -17.99
C ARG A 533 16.75 19.00 -19.05
N ILE A 534 16.19 19.25 -20.24
CA ILE A 534 16.47 18.43 -21.39
C ILE A 534 17.86 18.83 -21.96
N LEU A 535 18.74 17.86 -22.03
CA LEU A 535 20.10 18.02 -22.59
C LEU A 535 20.07 17.79 -24.10
N VAL A 536 19.32 16.76 -24.54
CA VAL A 536 19.14 16.38 -25.93
C VAL A 536 17.65 16.10 -26.14
N GLY A 537 17.04 16.65 -27.17
CA GLY A 537 15.61 16.48 -27.47
C GLY A 537 15.34 16.50 -28.98
N GLY A 538 14.15 16.09 -29.40
CA GLY A 538 13.78 15.71 -30.77
C GLY A 538 14.17 16.61 -31.94
N GLU A 539 14.47 17.88 -31.72
CA GLU A 539 14.89 18.83 -32.78
C GLU A 539 16.41 19.12 -32.77
N ASP A 540 17.18 18.54 -31.83
CA ASP A 540 18.61 18.81 -31.74
C ASP A 540 19.38 18.11 -32.87
N LYS A 541 20.23 18.88 -33.60
CA LYS A 541 21.10 18.38 -34.68
C LYS A 541 22.04 17.24 -34.23
N LEU A 542 22.32 17.12 -32.93
CA LEU A 542 23.11 16.03 -32.33
C LEU A 542 22.44 14.66 -32.51
N LEU A 543 21.10 14.60 -32.54
CA LEU A 543 20.34 13.36 -32.76
C LEU A 543 20.40 12.86 -34.21
N GLN A 544 20.97 13.62 -35.14
CA GLN A 544 21.05 13.22 -36.55
C GLN A 544 22.29 12.37 -36.88
N LYS A 545 23.23 12.19 -35.95
CA LYS A 545 24.53 11.55 -36.20
C LYS A 545 24.81 10.36 -35.26
N GLY A 546 25.33 9.28 -35.84
CA GLY A 546 25.87 8.13 -35.12
C GLY A 546 24.86 7.40 -34.23
N VAL A 547 25.30 6.96 -33.06
CA VAL A 547 24.49 6.24 -32.06
C VAL A 547 23.38 7.14 -31.47
N LEU A 548 23.58 8.45 -31.43
CA LEU A 548 22.63 9.42 -30.87
C LEU A 548 21.31 9.51 -31.67
N ARG A 549 21.30 9.06 -32.93
CA ARG A 549 20.07 9.05 -33.76
C ARG A 549 18.94 8.16 -33.21
N HIS A 550 19.27 7.24 -32.29
CA HIS A 550 18.30 6.34 -31.65
C HIS A 550 17.73 6.91 -30.35
N LEU A 551 18.25 8.05 -29.88
CA LEU A 551 17.76 8.71 -28.69
C LEU A 551 16.60 9.64 -29.03
N LYS A 552 15.54 9.59 -28.22
CA LYS A 552 14.41 10.56 -28.27
C LYS A 552 14.69 11.73 -27.35
N SER A 553 15.14 11.45 -26.13
CA SER A 553 15.43 12.51 -25.18
C SER A 553 16.46 12.11 -24.13
N VAL A 554 17.20 13.09 -23.62
CA VAL A 554 18.08 12.95 -22.44
C VAL A 554 17.75 14.07 -21.47
N TRP A 555 17.37 13.71 -20.24
CA TRP A 555 17.02 14.63 -19.17
C TRP A 555 17.96 14.47 -17.98
N ILE A 556 18.41 15.58 -17.42
CA ILE A 556 19.03 15.63 -16.11
C ILE A 556 18.11 16.36 -15.16
N GLY A 557 17.99 15.89 -13.92
CA GLY A 557 17.11 16.48 -12.92
C GLY A 557 17.68 16.40 -11.53
N ILE A 558 17.24 17.34 -10.71
CA ILE A 558 17.47 17.39 -9.27
C ILE A 558 16.10 17.40 -8.58
N ASP A 559 15.92 16.53 -7.60
CA ASP A 559 14.73 16.47 -6.77
C ASP A 559 15.15 16.74 -5.32
N VAL A 560 14.42 17.61 -4.62
CA VAL A 560 14.57 17.87 -3.19
C VAL A 560 13.34 17.37 -2.49
N PHE A 561 13.48 16.29 -1.76
CA PHE A 561 12.41 15.69 -0.96
C PHE A 561 12.36 16.33 0.42
N ASN A 562 11.13 16.52 0.95
CA ASN A 562 10.90 17.17 2.23
C ASN A 562 11.62 18.53 2.34
N LEU A 563 11.36 19.42 1.38
CA LEU A 563 11.99 20.74 1.26
C LEU A 563 11.98 21.53 2.56
N LEU A 564 10.88 21.46 3.31
CA LEU A 564 10.67 22.19 4.57
C LEU A 564 11.35 21.53 5.77
N ASP A 565 12.00 20.38 5.57
CA ASP A 565 12.72 19.61 6.60
C ASP A 565 11.87 19.24 7.82
N ILE A 566 10.59 18.92 7.59
CA ILE A 566 9.62 18.59 8.66
C ILE A 566 9.91 17.19 9.19
N SER A 567 10.00 17.05 10.51
CA SER A 567 10.12 15.77 11.19
C SER A 567 8.74 15.09 11.28
N ASN A 568 8.39 14.27 10.30
CA ASN A 568 7.16 13.52 10.28
C ASN A 568 7.32 12.23 11.10
N VAL A 569 6.36 11.94 11.97
CA VAL A 569 6.36 10.71 12.78
C VAL A 569 5.96 9.52 11.91
N ASN A 570 6.75 8.46 11.96
CA ASN A 570 6.49 7.18 11.30
C ASN A 570 5.78 6.18 12.21
N SER A 571 6.30 6.02 13.43
CA SER A 571 5.82 5.09 14.44
C SER A 571 6.20 5.59 15.84
N TYR A 572 5.84 4.84 16.86
CA TYR A 572 6.21 5.13 18.24
C TYR A 572 6.85 3.91 18.88
N TYR A 573 7.93 4.14 19.64
CA TYR A 573 8.41 3.18 20.63
C TYR A 573 7.69 3.45 21.94
N TRP A 574 7.25 2.38 22.61
CA TRP A 574 6.57 2.48 23.87
C TRP A 574 7.51 2.09 24.99
N VAL A 575 7.73 3.01 25.92
CA VAL A 575 8.56 2.81 27.11
C VAL A 575 7.74 3.02 28.36
N THR A 576 8.14 2.39 29.43
CA THR A 576 7.42 2.43 30.71
C THR A 576 8.33 3.02 31.78
N ASP A 577 7.80 3.92 32.60
CA ASP A 577 8.50 4.48 33.75
C ASP A 577 8.33 3.61 35.02
N ILE A 578 8.93 4.06 36.09
CA ILE A 578 8.89 3.39 37.41
C ILE A 578 7.47 3.33 38.00
N THR A 579 6.56 4.18 37.57
CA THR A 579 5.15 4.21 37.99
C THR A 579 4.25 3.35 37.13
N ASN A 580 4.82 2.63 36.16
CA ASN A 580 4.11 1.86 35.12
C ASN A 580 3.29 2.74 34.16
N ALA A 581 3.61 4.05 34.06
CA ALA A 581 3.08 4.91 33.04
C ALA A 581 3.80 4.67 31.70
N GLN A 582 3.04 4.61 30.61
CA GLN A 582 3.56 4.34 29.27
C GLN A 582 3.73 5.61 28.49
N TYR A 583 4.89 5.78 27.87
CA TYR A 583 5.24 6.92 27.03
C TYR A 583 5.47 6.48 25.58
N ALA A 584 4.89 7.24 24.66
CA ALA A 584 5.06 7.06 23.23
C ALA A 584 6.24 7.90 22.72
N VAL A 585 7.39 7.27 22.51
CA VAL A 585 8.58 7.94 21.96
C VAL A 585 8.51 7.96 20.44
N PRO A 586 8.49 9.14 19.79
CA PRO A 586 8.30 9.22 18.35
C PRO A 586 9.54 8.71 17.59
N ASN A 587 9.29 7.94 16.54
CA ASN A 587 10.27 7.55 15.54
C ASN A 587 9.97 8.33 14.25
N TYR A 588 10.94 9.12 13.78
CA TYR A 588 10.73 10.05 12.67
C TYR A 588 11.15 9.44 11.33
N LEU A 589 10.42 9.82 10.28
CA LEU A 589 10.82 9.59 8.89
C LEU A 589 12.05 10.43 8.53
N THR A 590 12.69 10.06 7.41
CA THR A 590 13.85 10.79 6.87
C THR A 590 13.53 12.26 6.62
N ARG A 591 14.46 13.11 7.00
CA ARG A 591 14.45 14.57 6.81
C ARG A 591 14.67 14.93 5.33
N ARG A 592 15.11 16.15 5.04
CA ARG A 592 15.39 16.63 3.68
C ARG A 592 16.42 15.75 2.97
N GLN A 593 16.14 15.39 1.71
CA GLN A 593 17.02 14.61 0.86
C GLN A 593 17.13 15.23 -0.52
N ILE A 594 18.33 15.17 -1.11
CA ILE A 594 18.59 15.64 -2.47
C ILE A 594 18.90 14.43 -3.34
N ASN A 595 18.22 14.32 -4.47
CA ASN A 595 18.37 13.24 -5.44
C ASN A 595 18.73 13.80 -6.81
N LEU A 596 19.79 13.30 -7.43
CA LEU A 596 20.11 13.59 -8.82
C LEU A 596 19.58 12.46 -9.70
N ARG A 597 19.05 12.82 -10.87
CA ARG A 597 18.45 11.88 -11.81
C ARG A 597 18.90 12.16 -13.24
N LEU A 598 19.26 11.10 -13.94
CA LEU A 598 19.48 11.07 -15.39
C LEU A 598 18.42 10.14 -16.01
N SER A 599 17.74 10.60 -17.05
CA SER A 599 16.78 9.79 -17.81
C SER A 599 17.06 9.87 -19.29
N ILE A 600 17.03 8.75 -19.96
CA ILE A 600 17.33 8.58 -21.39
C ILE A 600 16.17 7.80 -22.01
N ASP A 601 15.57 8.34 -23.05
CA ASP A 601 14.51 7.69 -23.85
C ASP A 601 14.98 7.44 -25.27
N PHE A 602 14.62 6.27 -25.85
CA PHE A 602 14.96 5.87 -27.21
C PHE A 602 13.71 5.58 -28.04
#